data_fb8b0faa2a5d7a079729117c2f4b639e
#
_entry.id   fb8b0faa2a5d7a079729117c2f4b639e
#
_cell.length_a   1.000
_cell.length_b   1.000
_cell.length_c   1.000
_cell.angle_alpha   90.00
_cell.angle_beta   90.00
_cell.angle_gamma   90.00
#
_symmetry.space_group_name_H-M   'P 1'
#
loop_
_entity.id
_entity.type
_entity.pdbx_description
1 polymer ?
#
loop_
_entity_poly.entity_id
_entity_poly.type
_entity_poly.pdbx_seq_one_letter_code
_entity_poly.pdbx_strand_id
1 'polypeptide(L)'
;ELNEISIRELTEAAHIHRNTFYLHYTDVDSVLAEVEETMCIVVKNMAEQFTDQELLTHVGTLLQEVFQYLYQEREKCVLMMKGRGKVSNGKMLLESVFEKYLQNFPVEIDRDSFEFQAQFYYCTAGALGVIRYWMEHEFQEPPKQVAEITGKLLLQGIQGIVPTK
;
A
#
# COMPACT_ATOMS: atom_id res chain seq x y z
N GLU A 1 4.61 16.05 -16.56
CA GLU A 1 4.69 14.57 -16.39
C GLU A 1 6.04 14.21 -15.78
N LEU A 2 6.13 13.15 -14.95
CA LEU A 2 7.41 12.72 -14.30
C LEU A 2 8.49 12.35 -15.32
N ASN A 3 8.09 11.97 -16.53
CA ASN A 3 8.99 11.72 -17.65
C ASN A 3 9.73 12.97 -18.13
N GLU A 4 9.34 14.16 -17.64
CA GLU A 4 9.87 15.45 -18.03
C GLU A 4 10.81 16.02 -16.96
N ILE A 5 10.79 15.47 -15.72
CA ILE A 5 11.70 15.94 -14.67
C ILE A 5 13.11 15.42 -14.94
N SER A 6 13.99 16.34 -15.26
CA SER A 6 15.41 16.02 -15.43
C SER A 6 16.13 15.99 -14.07
N ILE A 7 17.22 15.20 -14.00
CA ILE A 7 18.11 15.21 -12.84
C ILE A 7 18.63 16.62 -12.53
N ARG A 8 18.76 17.45 -13.57
CA ARG A 8 19.18 18.84 -13.41
C ARG A 8 18.15 19.63 -12.59
N GLU A 9 16.89 19.60 -12.99
CA GLU A 9 15.81 20.30 -12.29
C GLU A 9 15.66 19.81 -10.86
N LEU A 10 15.75 18.49 -10.66
CA LEU A 10 15.66 17.89 -9.33
C LEU A 10 16.81 18.36 -8.42
N THR A 11 18.05 18.38 -8.92
CA THR A 11 19.21 18.82 -8.14
C THR A 11 19.24 20.33 -7.91
N GLU A 12 18.78 21.13 -8.86
CA GLU A 12 18.60 22.57 -8.70
C GLU A 12 17.54 22.88 -7.63
N ALA A 13 16.40 22.19 -7.66
CA ALA A 13 15.33 22.34 -6.65
C ALA A 13 15.77 21.90 -5.24
N ALA A 14 16.55 20.84 -5.15
CA ALA A 14 17.10 20.33 -3.90
C ALA A 14 18.34 21.08 -3.42
N HIS A 15 18.85 22.06 -4.17
CA HIS A 15 20.07 22.81 -3.88
C HIS A 15 21.31 21.93 -3.65
N ILE A 16 21.42 20.83 -4.43
CA ILE A 16 22.57 19.93 -4.38
C ILE A 16 23.31 19.90 -5.74
N HIS A 17 24.56 19.49 -5.71
CA HIS A 17 25.35 19.29 -6.92
C HIS A 17 24.99 17.96 -7.59
N ARG A 18 24.98 17.87 -8.94
CA ARG A 18 24.69 16.62 -9.67
C ARG A 18 25.58 15.45 -9.24
N ASN A 19 26.84 15.70 -8.89
CA ASN A 19 27.71 14.64 -8.40
C ASN A 19 27.22 14.07 -7.08
N THR A 20 26.64 14.89 -6.20
CA THR A 20 26.03 14.43 -4.94
C THR A 20 24.83 13.54 -5.22
N PHE A 21 24.02 13.89 -6.22
CA PHE A 21 22.91 13.04 -6.65
C PHE A 21 23.40 11.66 -7.07
N TYR A 22 24.39 11.59 -7.95
CA TYR A 22 24.92 10.31 -8.45
C TYR A 22 25.68 9.45 -7.41
N LEU A 23 25.98 10.00 -6.23
CA LEU A 23 26.48 9.20 -5.10
C LEU A 23 25.39 8.31 -4.48
N HIS A 24 24.12 8.71 -4.61
CA HIS A 24 22.99 8.06 -3.96
C HIS A 24 22.01 7.41 -4.95
N TYR A 25 21.82 8.01 -6.13
CA TYR A 25 20.79 7.63 -7.10
C TYR A 25 21.36 7.51 -8.49
N THR A 26 20.85 6.57 -9.26
CA THR A 26 21.21 6.38 -10.68
C THR A 26 20.37 7.27 -11.61
N ASP A 27 19.12 7.46 -11.25
CA ASP A 27 18.10 8.17 -12.03
C ASP A 27 16.95 8.65 -11.14
N VAL A 28 15.96 9.31 -11.75
CA VAL A 28 14.76 9.81 -11.03
C VAL A 28 13.90 8.65 -10.53
N ASP A 29 13.85 7.53 -11.25
CA ASP A 29 13.05 6.36 -10.86
C ASP A 29 13.60 5.73 -9.57
N SER A 30 14.91 5.76 -9.34
CA SER A 30 15.53 5.29 -8.10
C SER A 30 15.16 6.16 -6.88
N VAL A 31 14.96 7.46 -7.07
CA VAL A 31 14.43 8.35 -6.01
C VAL A 31 12.99 8.00 -5.68
N LEU A 32 12.17 7.77 -6.71
CA LEU A 32 10.77 7.37 -6.51
C LEU A 32 10.63 6.02 -5.80
N ALA A 33 11.51 5.08 -6.12
CA ALA A 33 11.55 3.77 -5.46
C ALA A 33 11.85 3.92 -3.96
N GLU A 34 12.77 4.80 -3.56
CA GLU A 34 13.07 5.07 -2.16
C GLU A 34 11.90 5.76 -1.44
N VAL A 35 11.20 6.68 -2.13
CA VAL A 35 9.98 7.30 -1.57
C VAL A 35 8.90 6.24 -1.33
N GLU A 36 8.67 5.35 -2.29
CA GLU A 36 7.72 4.24 -2.16
C GLU A 36 8.11 3.31 -1.01
N GLU A 37 9.37 2.91 -0.92
CA GLU A 37 9.87 2.06 0.16
C GLU A 37 9.67 2.71 1.52
N THR A 38 9.98 4.00 1.65
CA THR A 38 9.77 4.76 2.89
C THR A 38 8.30 4.76 3.31
N MET A 39 7.38 4.98 2.37
CA MET A 39 5.94 4.94 2.63
C MET A 39 5.49 3.54 3.05
N CYS A 40 6.01 2.50 2.42
CA CYS A 40 5.73 1.11 2.78
C CYS A 40 6.21 0.78 4.21
N ILE A 41 7.40 1.25 4.60
CA ILE A 41 7.92 1.08 5.97
C ILE A 41 6.99 1.74 6.99
N VAL A 42 6.49 2.95 6.72
CA VAL A 42 5.55 3.64 7.63
C VAL A 42 4.26 2.82 7.81
N VAL A 43 3.66 2.34 6.72
CA VAL A 43 2.43 1.53 6.79
C VAL A 43 2.69 0.18 7.49
N LYS A 44 3.84 -0.45 7.24
CA LYS A 44 4.24 -1.66 7.95
C LYS A 44 4.35 -1.42 9.47
N ASN A 45 5.00 -0.33 9.86
CA ASN A 45 5.14 0.02 11.28
C ASN A 45 3.77 0.30 11.94
N MET A 46 2.80 0.88 11.21
CA MET A 46 1.42 1.01 11.70
C MET A 46 0.80 -0.36 11.99
N ALA A 47 0.96 -1.32 11.07
CA ALA A 47 0.45 -2.68 11.28
C ALA A 47 1.16 -3.42 12.43
N GLU A 48 2.44 -3.14 12.68
CA GLU A 48 3.23 -3.75 13.76
C GLU A 48 2.82 -3.24 15.16
N GLN A 49 2.15 -2.09 15.25
CA GLN A 49 1.63 -1.57 16.54
C GLN A 49 0.44 -2.40 17.08
N PHE A 50 -0.25 -3.13 16.21
CA PHE A 50 -1.34 -4.00 16.60
C PHE A 50 -0.80 -5.38 16.98
N THR A 51 -1.21 -5.89 18.14
CA THR A 51 -1.03 -7.31 18.44
C THR A 51 -1.82 -8.15 17.44
N ASP A 52 -1.42 -9.39 17.29
CA ASP A 52 -2.05 -10.30 16.34
C ASP A 52 -3.56 -10.46 16.57
N GLN A 53 -3.98 -10.46 17.84
CA GLN A 53 -5.39 -10.55 18.21
C GLN A 53 -6.15 -9.23 17.94
N GLU A 54 -5.51 -8.09 18.09
CA GLU A 54 -6.07 -6.79 17.78
C GLU A 54 -6.23 -6.59 16.27
N LEU A 55 -5.34 -7.13 15.45
CA LEU A 55 -5.47 -7.08 13.99
C LEU A 55 -6.77 -7.73 13.49
N LEU A 56 -7.19 -8.83 14.11
CA LEU A 56 -8.46 -9.49 13.76
C LEU A 56 -9.69 -8.65 14.08
N THR A 57 -9.64 -7.90 15.18
CA THR A 57 -10.79 -7.12 15.69
C THR A 57 -10.75 -5.66 15.24
N HIS A 58 -9.57 -5.11 14.94
CA HIS A 58 -9.36 -3.68 14.67
C HIS A 58 -8.80 -3.39 13.26
N VAL A 59 -8.93 -4.34 12.32
CA VAL A 59 -8.50 -4.11 10.93
C VAL A 59 -9.07 -2.81 10.33
N GLY A 60 -10.29 -2.45 10.73
CA GLY A 60 -10.92 -1.18 10.31
C GLY A 60 -10.16 0.05 10.83
N THR A 61 -9.60 -0.01 12.05
CA THR A 61 -8.79 1.07 12.62
C THR A 61 -7.47 1.20 11.85
N LEU A 62 -6.78 0.11 11.61
CA LEU A 62 -5.56 0.10 10.80
C LEU A 62 -5.80 0.68 9.41
N LEU A 63 -6.89 0.26 8.75
CA LEU A 63 -7.24 0.80 7.44
C LEU A 63 -7.50 2.31 7.48
N GLN A 64 -8.19 2.81 8.52
CA GLN A 64 -8.41 4.25 8.69
C GLN A 64 -7.09 5.01 8.83
N GLU A 65 -6.14 4.51 9.62
CA GLU A 65 -4.82 5.12 9.79
C GLU A 65 -4.03 5.11 8.47
N VAL A 66 -4.03 4.00 7.75
CA VAL A 66 -3.35 3.86 6.46
C VAL A 66 -3.94 4.82 5.43
N PHE A 67 -5.27 4.86 5.25
CA PHE A 67 -5.89 5.77 4.29
C PHE A 67 -5.74 7.24 4.68
N GLN A 68 -5.73 7.55 5.99
CA GLN A 68 -5.42 8.89 6.47
C GLN A 68 -3.98 9.30 6.14
N TYR A 69 -3.03 8.40 6.31
CA TYR A 69 -1.62 8.61 5.93
C TYR A 69 -1.46 8.82 4.43
N LEU A 70 -2.06 7.97 3.58
CA LEU A 70 -2.03 8.12 2.13
C LEU A 70 -2.61 9.47 1.69
N TYR A 71 -3.65 9.95 2.35
CA TYR A 71 -4.22 11.26 2.09
C TYR A 71 -3.29 12.42 2.49
N GLN A 72 -2.60 12.30 3.61
CA GLN A 72 -1.58 13.28 4.03
C GLN A 72 -0.43 13.34 3.03
N GLU A 73 -0.01 12.20 2.50
CA GLU A 73 1.08 12.04 1.53
C GLU A 73 0.59 12.01 0.06
N ARG A 74 -0.61 12.51 -0.21
CA ARG A 74 -1.26 12.41 -1.53
C ARG A 74 -0.43 12.94 -2.69
N GLU A 75 0.39 13.96 -2.47
CA GLU A 75 1.28 14.51 -3.51
C GLU A 75 2.33 13.47 -3.92
N LYS A 76 2.93 12.77 -2.96
CA LYS A 76 3.86 11.67 -3.23
C LYS A 76 3.16 10.51 -3.94
N CYS A 77 1.95 10.16 -3.48
CA CYS A 77 1.13 9.12 -4.12
C CYS A 77 0.87 9.43 -5.60
N VAL A 78 0.46 10.67 -5.92
CA VAL A 78 0.22 11.11 -7.31
C VAL A 78 1.51 11.06 -8.14
N LEU A 79 2.65 11.46 -7.55
CA LEU A 79 3.95 11.37 -8.23
C LEU A 79 4.32 9.91 -8.56
N MET A 80 4.12 8.99 -7.62
CA MET A 80 4.38 7.56 -7.86
C MET A 80 3.48 6.97 -8.95
N MET A 81 2.20 7.37 -9.01
CA MET A 81 1.29 6.93 -10.08
C MET A 81 1.70 7.42 -11.46
N LYS A 82 2.23 8.65 -11.56
CA LYS A 82 2.68 9.25 -12.82
C LYS A 82 4.05 8.74 -13.25
N GLY A 83 4.82 8.16 -12.33
CA GLY A 83 6.12 7.54 -12.61
C GLY A 83 5.98 6.24 -13.40
N ARG A 84 7.08 5.83 -14.04
CA ARG A 84 7.17 4.53 -14.72
C ARG A 84 7.31 3.36 -13.74
N GLY A 85 7.39 3.65 -12.44
CA GLY A 85 7.55 2.67 -11.38
C GLY A 85 6.36 1.68 -11.39
N LYS A 86 6.66 0.42 -11.54
CA LYS A 86 5.69 -0.63 -11.23
C LYS A 86 5.36 -0.44 -9.76
N VAL A 87 4.09 -0.30 -9.40
CA VAL A 87 3.59 -0.33 -8.01
C VAL A 87 3.89 -1.74 -7.44
N SER A 88 5.17 -2.02 -7.25
CA SER A 88 5.69 -3.33 -6.87
C SER A 88 5.67 -3.49 -5.35
N ASN A 89 6.02 -2.41 -4.64
CA ASN A 89 6.19 -2.46 -3.20
C ASN A 89 4.85 -2.41 -2.46
N GLY A 90 3.85 -1.69 -3.00
CA GLY A 90 2.50 -1.68 -2.43
C GLY A 90 1.84 -3.06 -2.39
N LYS A 91 2.09 -3.90 -3.42
CA LYS A 91 1.63 -5.29 -3.43
C LYS A 91 2.32 -6.10 -2.33
N MET A 92 3.65 -6.04 -2.23
CA MET A 92 4.42 -6.75 -1.19
C MET A 92 4.03 -6.32 0.21
N LEU A 93 3.73 -5.03 0.40
CA LEU A 93 3.24 -4.51 1.67
C LEU A 93 1.89 -5.10 2.05
N LEU A 94 0.91 -5.08 1.13
CA LEU A 94 -0.40 -5.68 1.39
C LEU A 94 -0.30 -7.18 1.66
N GLU A 95 0.56 -7.88 0.93
CA GLU A 95 0.85 -9.29 1.17
C GLU A 95 1.39 -9.51 2.59
N SER A 96 2.34 -8.70 3.04
CA SER A 96 2.93 -8.86 4.39
C SER A 96 1.93 -8.54 5.52
N VAL A 97 1.08 -7.53 5.35
CA VAL A 97 0.01 -7.19 6.32
C VAL A 97 -1.06 -8.29 6.35
N PHE A 98 -1.44 -8.80 5.19
CA PHE A 98 -2.42 -9.88 5.08
C PHE A 98 -1.90 -11.20 5.64
N GLU A 99 -0.63 -11.52 5.41
CA GLU A 99 0.05 -12.67 6.00
C GLU A 99 0.02 -12.63 7.53
N LYS A 100 0.33 -11.47 8.12
CA LYS A 100 0.24 -11.27 9.56
C LYS A 100 -1.18 -11.46 10.09
N TYR A 101 -2.18 -10.96 9.35
CA TYR A 101 -3.59 -11.17 9.67
C TYR A 101 -3.98 -12.65 9.66
N LEU A 102 -3.53 -13.41 8.66
CA LEU A 102 -3.85 -14.83 8.51
C LEU A 102 -3.17 -15.75 9.52
N GLN A 103 -1.96 -15.40 9.98
CA GLN A 103 -1.24 -16.20 10.99
C GLN A 103 -2.05 -16.39 12.28
N ASN A 104 -2.96 -15.47 12.53
CA ASN A 104 -3.75 -15.42 13.77
C ASN A 104 -5.21 -15.83 13.58
N PHE A 105 -5.55 -16.33 12.39
CA PHE A 105 -6.90 -16.83 12.14
C PHE A 105 -7.11 -18.14 12.92
N PRO A 106 -8.23 -18.29 13.64
CA PRO A 106 -8.47 -19.41 14.55
C PRO A 106 -8.77 -20.75 13.83
N VAL A 107 -8.58 -20.79 12.51
CA VAL A 107 -8.83 -21.98 11.68
C VAL A 107 -7.56 -22.30 10.91
N GLU A 108 -7.19 -23.56 10.87
CA GLU A 108 -6.09 -24.04 10.04
C GLU A 108 -6.48 -23.88 8.55
N ILE A 109 -5.75 -22.98 7.86
CA ILE A 109 -6.00 -22.65 6.47
C ILE A 109 -4.95 -23.35 5.62
N ASP A 110 -5.39 -24.15 4.66
CA ASP A 110 -4.52 -24.68 3.62
C ASP A 110 -4.14 -23.55 2.64
N ARG A 111 -2.94 -22.97 2.87
CA ARG A 111 -2.42 -21.84 2.09
C ARG A 111 -2.03 -22.21 0.67
N ASP A 112 -1.81 -23.48 0.40
CA ASP A 112 -1.45 -24.00 -0.93
C ASP A 112 -2.68 -24.31 -1.77
N SER A 113 -3.89 -24.29 -1.17
CA SER A 113 -5.13 -24.51 -1.91
C SER A 113 -5.38 -23.41 -2.94
N PHE A 114 -5.96 -23.80 -4.08
CA PHE A 114 -6.33 -22.84 -5.13
C PHE A 114 -7.34 -21.81 -4.62
N GLU A 115 -8.29 -22.22 -3.81
CA GLU A 115 -9.31 -21.37 -3.21
C GLU A 115 -8.70 -20.26 -2.38
N PHE A 116 -7.76 -20.60 -1.51
CA PHE A 116 -7.05 -19.62 -0.70
C PHE A 116 -6.24 -18.64 -1.57
N GLN A 117 -5.44 -19.17 -2.50
CA GLN A 117 -4.61 -18.36 -3.37
C GLN A 117 -5.46 -17.40 -4.24
N ALA A 118 -6.53 -17.90 -4.83
CA ALA A 118 -7.43 -17.08 -5.65
C ALA A 118 -8.03 -15.93 -4.85
N GLN A 119 -8.47 -16.19 -3.63
CA GLN A 119 -9.08 -15.17 -2.77
C GLN A 119 -8.06 -14.17 -2.25
N PHE A 120 -6.87 -14.63 -1.87
CA PHE A 120 -5.76 -13.78 -1.47
C PHE A 120 -5.40 -12.77 -2.59
N TYR A 121 -5.21 -13.26 -3.83
CA TYR A 121 -4.94 -12.40 -4.97
C TYR A 121 -6.11 -11.45 -5.27
N TYR A 122 -7.34 -11.91 -5.16
CA TYR A 122 -8.52 -11.08 -5.37
C TYR A 122 -8.60 -9.94 -4.33
N CYS A 123 -8.42 -10.25 -3.06
CA CYS A 123 -8.47 -9.25 -1.97
C CYS A 123 -7.35 -8.22 -2.09
N THR A 124 -6.12 -8.66 -2.33
CA THR A 124 -4.97 -7.74 -2.45
C THR A 124 -5.08 -6.87 -3.70
N ALA A 125 -5.44 -7.45 -4.85
CA ALA A 125 -5.65 -6.69 -6.08
C ALA A 125 -6.83 -5.73 -5.97
N GLY A 126 -7.91 -6.14 -5.29
CA GLY A 126 -9.08 -5.30 -5.03
C GLY A 126 -8.75 -4.09 -4.15
N ALA A 127 -8.00 -4.30 -3.05
CA ALA A 127 -7.56 -3.21 -2.19
C ALA A 127 -6.67 -2.20 -2.93
N LEU A 128 -5.69 -2.69 -3.71
CA LEU A 128 -4.87 -1.84 -4.57
C LEU A 128 -5.70 -1.10 -5.62
N GLY A 129 -6.70 -1.76 -6.19
CA GLY A 129 -7.64 -1.16 -7.14
C GLY A 129 -8.43 0.00 -6.53
N VAL A 130 -8.91 -0.14 -5.29
CA VAL A 130 -9.60 0.93 -4.57
C VAL A 130 -8.66 2.11 -4.30
N ILE A 131 -7.45 1.85 -3.82
CA ILE A 131 -6.44 2.90 -3.59
C ILE A 131 -6.16 3.64 -4.89
N ARG A 132 -5.90 2.89 -5.96
CA ARG A 132 -5.61 3.47 -7.28
C ARG A 132 -6.78 4.32 -7.79
N TYR A 133 -8.00 3.83 -7.73
CA TYR A 133 -9.20 4.57 -8.11
C TYR A 133 -9.30 5.89 -7.35
N TRP A 134 -9.11 5.86 -6.04
CA TRP A 134 -9.17 7.04 -5.18
C TRP A 134 -8.10 8.07 -5.52
N MET A 135 -6.88 7.61 -5.81
CA MET A 135 -5.79 8.47 -6.26
C MET A 135 -6.08 9.10 -7.64
N GLU A 136 -6.57 8.30 -8.60
CA GLU A 136 -6.94 8.77 -9.96
C GLU A 136 -8.08 9.80 -9.93
N HIS A 137 -8.93 9.76 -8.90
CA HIS A 137 -10.03 10.71 -8.66
C HIS A 137 -9.65 11.81 -7.66
N GLU A 138 -8.36 12.14 -7.56
CA GLU A 138 -7.85 13.27 -6.78
C GLU A 138 -8.27 13.24 -5.29
N PHE A 139 -8.42 12.04 -4.72
CA PHE A 139 -8.76 11.82 -3.31
C PHE A 139 -10.07 12.53 -2.89
N GLN A 140 -11.08 12.54 -3.75
CA GLN A 140 -12.35 13.25 -3.51
C GLN A 140 -13.11 12.72 -2.29
N GLU A 141 -13.11 11.40 -2.08
CA GLU A 141 -13.78 10.80 -0.94
C GLU A 141 -12.95 10.96 0.35
N PRO A 142 -13.62 11.17 1.50
CA PRO A 142 -12.91 11.20 2.78
C PRO A 142 -12.17 9.88 3.06
N PRO A 143 -10.94 9.93 3.61
CA PRO A 143 -10.14 8.72 3.91
C PRO A 143 -10.91 7.67 4.72
N LYS A 144 -11.71 8.12 5.69
CA LYS A 144 -12.56 7.25 6.52
C LYS A 144 -13.56 6.45 5.69
N GLN A 145 -14.21 7.08 4.73
CA GLN A 145 -15.19 6.41 3.88
C GLN A 145 -14.53 5.35 2.99
N VAL A 146 -13.36 5.67 2.42
CA VAL A 146 -12.59 4.73 1.60
C VAL A 146 -12.11 3.55 2.43
N ALA A 147 -11.62 3.80 3.66
CA ALA A 147 -11.21 2.77 4.60
C ALA A 147 -12.38 1.82 4.96
N GLU A 148 -13.55 2.37 5.26
CA GLU A 148 -14.76 1.58 5.59
C GLU A 148 -15.21 0.69 4.44
N ILE A 149 -15.23 1.22 3.22
CA ILE A 149 -15.59 0.45 2.01
C ILE A 149 -14.57 -0.65 1.76
N THR A 150 -13.28 -0.32 1.80
CA THR A 150 -12.20 -1.29 1.58
C THR A 150 -12.25 -2.40 2.62
N GLY A 151 -12.44 -2.04 3.90
CA GLY A 151 -12.57 -3.00 4.99
C GLY A 151 -13.74 -3.96 4.80
N LYS A 152 -14.90 -3.45 4.40
CA LYS A 152 -16.08 -4.29 4.10
C LYS A 152 -15.80 -5.27 2.96
N LEU A 153 -15.20 -4.81 1.87
CA LEU A 153 -14.86 -5.66 0.73
C LEU A 153 -13.85 -6.74 1.09
N LEU A 154 -12.80 -6.40 1.86
CA LEU A 154 -11.81 -7.36 2.33
C LEU A 154 -12.43 -8.42 3.25
N LEU A 155 -13.23 -8.01 4.24
CA LEU A 155 -13.87 -8.93 5.18
C LEU A 155 -14.88 -9.85 4.49
N GLN A 156 -15.66 -9.36 3.55
CA GLN A 156 -16.59 -10.17 2.77
C GLN A 156 -15.84 -11.16 1.85
N GLY A 157 -14.74 -10.73 1.26
CA GLY A 157 -13.86 -11.60 0.50
C GLY A 157 -13.28 -12.73 1.37
N ILE A 158 -12.83 -12.42 2.58
CA ILE A 158 -12.26 -13.40 3.53
C ILE A 158 -13.31 -14.40 4.04
N GLN A 159 -14.56 -13.97 4.23
CA GLN A 159 -15.64 -14.87 4.67
C GLN A 159 -15.89 -16.05 3.71
N GLY A 160 -15.55 -15.92 2.44
CA GLY A 160 -15.64 -17.00 1.48
C GLY A 160 -14.60 -18.11 1.68
N ILE A 161 -13.50 -17.86 2.43
CA ILE A 161 -12.45 -18.86 2.74
C ILE A 161 -12.76 -19.63 4.02
N VAL A 162 -13.52 -19.03 4.94
CA VAL A 162 -13.83 -19.67 6.22
C VAL A 162 -14.90 -20.71 5.99
N PRO A 163 -14.63 -22.03 6.28
CA PRO A 163 -15.67 -23.03 6.21
C PRO A 163 -16.86 -22.63 7.09
N THR A 164 -18.00 -22.43 6.47
CA THR A 164 -19.27 -22.35 7.21
C THR A 164 -19.51 -23.67 7.92
N LYS A 165 -19.49 -23.65 9.27
CA LYS A 165 -19.88 -24.82 10.05
C LYS A 165 -21.34 -25.17 9.84
#